data_0950a7b4c12ca8351452a781b0af9d6d
#
_entry.id   0950a7b4c12ca8351452a781b0af9d6d
#
_cell.length_a   1.000
_cell.length_b   1.000
_cell.length_c   1.000
_cell.angle_alpha   90.00
_cell.angle_beta   90.00
_cell.angle_gamma   90.00
#
_symmetry.space_group_name_H-M   'P 1'
#
loop_
_entity.id
_entity.type
_entity.pdbx_description
1 polymer ?
#
loop_
_entity_poly.entity_id
_entity_poly.type
_entity_poly.pdbx_seq_one_letter_code
_entity_poly.pdbx_strand_id
1 'polypeptide(L)'
;MASASVPEVELIVLPLKSETLRECEESSVSFLQANGFKTSTDWKGSEFVKIYGKKTYSNFSLQVECDSSLNTKALGFSHPRRSKQSSIDAVIEGLLY
;
A
#
# COMPACT_ATOMS: atom_id res chain seq x y z
N MET A 1 5.90 29.88 1.20
CA MET A 1 6.68 28.87 0.50
C MET A 1 5.84 27.67 0.19
N ALA A 2 5.90 27.22 -1.03
CA ALA A 2 5.07 26.12 -1.51
C ALA A 2 5.45 24.75 -0.94
N SER A 3 6.62 24.61 -0.34
CA SER A 3 7.12 23.35 0.17
C SER A 3 6.21 22.66 1.18
N ALA A 4 5.34 23.42 1.85
CA ALA A 4 4.43 22.85 2.85
C ALA A 4 3.40 21.88 2.25
N SER A 5 3.14 21.97 0.95
CA SER A 5 2.17 21.11 0.28
C SER A 5 2.81 19.88 -0.38
N VAL A 6 4.11 19.72 -0.32
CA VAL A 6 4.79 18.56 -0.90
C VAL A 6 4.53 17.33 -0.03
N PRO A 7 3.92 16.27 -0.59
CA PRO A 7 3.69 15.05 0.18
C PRO A 7 5.00 14.30 0.43
N GLU A 8 5.02 13.53 1.49
CA GLU A 8 6.11 12.61 1.76
C GLU A 8 5.84 11.28 1.06
N VAL A 9 6.90 10.69 0.52
CA VAL A 9 6.82 9.40 -0.18
C VAL A 9 7.76 8.42 0.50
N GLU A 10 7.25 7.23 0.80
CA GLU A 10 8.04 6.18 1.42
C GLU A 10 7.84 4.86 0.68
N LEU A 11 8.87 4.02 0.71
CA LEU A 11 8.85 2.70 0.10
C LEU A 11 9.43 1.69 1.08
N ILE A 12 8.67 0.62 1.33
CA ILE A 12 9.07 -0.47 2.22
C ILE A 12 8.94 -1.77 1.45
N VAL A 13 9.96 -2.62 1.51
CA VAL A 13 9.97 -3.91 0.84
C VAL A 13 10.21 -5.01 1.86
N LEU A 14 9.34 -6.02 1.87
CA LEU A 14 9.45 -7.17 2.76
C LEU A 14 9.32 -8.47 1.97
N PRO A 15 9.80 -9.60 2.53
CA PRO A 15 9.54 -10.90 1.92
C PRO A 15 8.05 -11.20 1.84
N LEU A 16 7.64 -11.90 0.79
CA LEU A 16 6.23 -12.27 0.57
C LEU A 16 5.75 -13.36 1.53
N LYS A 17 6.64 -13.96 2.28
CA LYS A 17 6.34 -15.10 3.15
C LYS A 17 5.74 -16.26 2.34
N SER A 18 4.78 -16.96 2.88
CA SER A 18 4.18 -18.12 2.19
C SER A 18 2.90 -17.79 1.41
N GLU A 19 2.62 -16.51 1.20
CA GLU A 19 1.42 -16.11 0.49
C GLU A 19 1.52 -16.36 -1.00
N THR A 20 0.40 -16.77 -1.62
CA THR A 20 0.27 -16.75 -3.07
C THR A 20 -0.04 -15.31 -3.52
N LEU A 21 0.12 -15.03 -4.80
CA LEU A 21 -0.26 -13.72 -5.35
C LEU A 21 -1.73 -13.40 -5.08
N ARG A 22 -2.59 -14.40 -5.23
CA ARG A 22 -4.01 -14.22 -4.99
C ARG A 22 -4.29 -13.88 -3.54
N GLU A 23 -3.67 -14.59 -2.62
CA GLU A 23 -3.81 -14.31 -1.19
C GLU A 23 -3.30 -12.92 -0.84
N CYS A 24 -2.16 -12.53 -1.40
CA CYS A 24 -1.60 -11.20 -1.18
C CYS A 24 -2.53 -10.12 -1.71
N GLU A 25 -3.09 -10.30 -2.89
CA GLU A 25 -4.06 -9.36 -3.46
C GLU A 25 -5.30 -9.26 -2.59
N GLU A 26 -5.92 -10.39 -2.26
CA GLU A 26 -7.18 -10.41 -1.51
C GLU A 26 -7.01 -9.83 -0.11
N SER A 27 -5.96 -10.19 0.60
CA SER A 27 -5.71 -9.67 1.94
C SER A 27 -5.42 -8.18 1.93
N SER A 28 -4.67 -7.71 0.95
CA SER A 28 -4.35 -6.29 0.82
C SER A 28 -5.59 -5.45 0.50
N VAL A 29 -6.39 -5.91 -0.45
CA VAL A 29 -7.64 -5.21 -0.81
C VAL A 29 -8.60 -5.17 0.37
N SER A 30 -8.79 -6.30 1.05
CA SER A 30 -9.70 -6.37 2.20
C SER A 30 -9.26 -5.43 3.33
N PHE A 31 -7.97 -5.41 3.63
CA PHE A 31 -7.44 -4.53 4.67
C PHE A 31 -7.62 -3.07 4.30
N LEU A 32 -7.29 -2.70 3.07
CA LEU A 32 -7.41 -1.32 2.63
C LEU A 32 -8.85 -0.84 2.65
N GLN A 33 -9.78 -1.64 2.15
CA GLN A 33 -11.19 -1.28 2.15
C GLN A 33 -11.74 -1.15 3.57
N ALA A 34 -11.34 -2.04 4.47
CA ALA A 34 -11.74 -1.96 5.87
C ALA A 34 -11.23 -0.69 6.56
N ASN A 35 -10.18 -0.09 6.04
CA ASN A 35 -9.58 1.15 6.57
C ASN A 35 -9.96 2.40 5.78
N GLY A 36 -10.97 2.33 4.95
CA GLY A 36 -11.52 3.50 4.27
C GLY A 36 -10.85 3.86 2.95
N PHE A 37 -10.04 2.97 2.39
CA PHE A 37 -9.43 3.21 1.10
C PHE A 37 -10.31 2.70 -0.03
N LYS A 38 -10.38 3.45 -1.11
CA LYS A 38 -10.88 2.96 -2.39
C LYS A 38 -9.72 2.26 -3.09
N THR A 39 -9.96 1.06 -3.55
CA THR A 39 -8.91 0.24 -4.16
C THR A 39 -9.18 -0.03 -5.63
N SER A 40 -8.11 -0.19 -6.37
CA SER A 40 -8.17 -0.69 -7.75
C SER A 40 -6.93 -1.54 -7.99
N THR A 41 -7.08 -2.59 -8.81
CA THR A 41 -5.94 -3.36 -9.26
C THR A 41 -5.40 -2.70 -10.52
N ASP A 42 -4.26 -2.04 -10.38
CA ASP A 42 -3.65 -1.30 -11.49
C ASP A 42 -3.03 -2.20 -12.53
N TRP A 43 -2.39 -3.26 -12.05
CA TRP A 43 -1.72 -4.20 -12.93
C TRP A 43 -1.76 -5.59 -12.33
N LYS A 44 -2.04 -6.57 -13.19
CA LYS A 44 -2.09 -7.96 -12.77
C LYS A 44 -1.43 -8.83 -13.85
N GLY A 45 -0.30 -9.42 -13.50
CA GLY A 45 0.41 -10.35 -14.36
C GLY A 45 0.40 -11.75 -13.77
N SER A 46 1.14 -12.68 -14.41
CA SER A 46 1.26 -14.04 -13.91
C SER A 46 2.15 -14.16 -12.67
N GLU A 47 3.04 -13.19 -12.48
CA GLU A 47 4.03 -13.22 -11.39
C GLU A 47 3.92 -12.07 -10.42
N PHE A 48 3.10 -11.08 -10.71
CA PHE A 48 2.92 -9.95 -9.80
C PHE A 48 1.52 -9.33 -9.94
N VAL A 49 1.15 -8.62 -8.89
CA VAL A 49 -0.08 -7.83 -8.85
C VAL A 49 0.20 -6.50 -8.17
N LYS A 50 -0.34 -5.43 -8.71
CA LYS A 50 -0.18 -4.09 -8.18
C LYS A 50 -1.55 -3.53 -7.84
N ILE A 51 -1.72 -3.14 -6.58
CA ILE A 51 -2.98 -2.63 -6.04
C ILE A 51 -2.77 -1.18 -5.63
N TYR A 52 -3.67 -0.32 -6.08
CA TYR A 52 -3.67 1.08 -5.72
C TYR A 52 -4.78 1.35 -4.71
N GLY A 53 -4.47 2.14 -3.68
CA GLY A 53 -5.44 2.57 -2.69
C GLY A 53 -5.37 4.06 -2.46
N LYS A 54 -6.52 4.71 -2.40
CA LYS A 54 -6.62 6.12 -2.09
C LYS A 54 -7.68 6.35 -1.04
N LYS A 55 -7.33 7.10 -0.01
CA LYS A 55 -8.27 7.43 1.06
C LYS A 55 -9.12 8.62 0.66
N THR A 56 -10.44 8.47 0.79
CA THR A 56 -11.38 9.54 0.47
C THR A 56 -11.15 10.73 1.41
N TYR A 57 -11.26 11.93 0.89
CA TYR A 57 -11.09 13.18 1.63
C TYR A 57 -9.68 13.37 2.23
N SER A 58 -8.71 12.69 1.67
CA SER A 58 -7.33 12.75 2.16
C SER A 58 -6.38 12.67 0.97
N ASN A 59 -5.17 13.21 1.14
CA ASN A 59 -4.11 13.07 0.15
C ASN A 59 -3.28 11.80 0.39
N PHE A 60 -3.79 10.90 1.22
CA PHE A 60 -3.12 9.64 1.51
C PHE A 60 -3.43 8.66 0.39
N SER A 61 -2.40 8.24 -0.31
CA SER A 61 -2.50 7.20 -1.34
C SER A 61 -1.37 6.21 -1.14
N LEU A 62 -1.61 4.97 -1.55
CA LEU A 62 -0.60 3.94 -1.45
C LEU A 62 -0.71 2.94 -2.57
N GLN A 63 0.35 2.17 -2.76
CA GLN A 63 0.42 1.12 -3.74
C GLN A 63 1.06 -0.09 -3.08
N VAL A 64 0.42 -1.25 -3.24
CA VAL A 64 0.97 -2.52 -2.78
C VAL A 64 1.32 -3.34 -4.01
N GLU A 65 2.55 -3.84 -4.08
CA GLU A 65 2.99 -4.70 -5.16
C GLU A 65 3.43 -6.03 -4.57
N CYS A 66 2.73 -7.10 -4.97
CA CYS A 66 3.08 -8.47 -4.60
C CYS A 66 3.76 -9.11 -5.79
N ASP A 67 4.95 -9.66 -5.60
CA ASP A 67 5.75 -10.24 -6.68
C ASP A 67 6.24 -11.62 -6.26
N SER A 68 5.74 -12.66 -6.94
CA SER A 68 6.13 -14.03 -6.63
C SER A 68 7.49 -14.41 -7.20
N SER A 69 7.91 -13.76 -8.29
CA SER A 69 9.22 -14.06 -8.89
C SER A 69 10.36 -13.53 -8.02
N LEU A 70 10.16 -12.40 -7.38
CA LEU A 70 11.13 -11.82 -6.45
C LEU A 70 10.85 -12.20 -4.99
N ASN A 71 9.72 -12.86 -4.73
CA ASN A 71 9.27 -13.20 -3.40
C ASN A 71 9.21 -11.99 -2.48
N THR A 72 8.64 -10.89 -2.98
CA THR A 72 8.57 -9.63 -2.25
C THR A 72 7.17 -9.06 -2.20
N LYS A 73 6.92 -8.29 -1.15
CA LYS A 73 5.75 -7.45 -0.99
C LYS A 73 6.24 -6.04 -0.73
N ALA A 74 6.01 -5.15 -1.68
CA ALA A 74 6.47 -3.77 -1.58
C ALA A 74 5.29 -2.85 -1.29
N LEU A 75 5.47 -1.94 -0.37
CA LEU A 75 4.49 -0.90 -0.04
C LEU A 75 5.10 0.45 -0.31
N GLY A 76 4.53 1.15 -1.30
CA GLY A 76 4.88 2.53 -1.58
C GLY A 76 3.70 3.41 -1.21
N PHE A 77 3.93 4.50 -0.50
CA PHE A 77 2.84 5.38 -0.15
C PHE A 77 3.25 6.84 -0.13
N SER A 78 2.25 7.68 -0.36
CA SER A 78 2.36 9.13 -0.32
C SER A 78 1.32 9.65 0.67
N HIS A 79 1.73 10.53 1.55
CA HIS A 79 0.84 11.07 2.57
C HIS A 79 1.15 12.55 2.81
N PRO A 80 0.16 13.32 3.34
CA PRO A 80 0.43 14.70 3.72
C PRO A 80 1.47 14.75 4.84
N ARG A 81 2.32 15.75 4.79
CA ARG A 81 3.37 15.94 5.78
C ARG A 81 2.85 15.98 7.22
N ARG A 82 1.60 16.41 7.40
CA ARG A 82 0.97 16.54 8.70
C ARG A 82 0.15 15.35 9.14
N SER A 83 0.20 14.25 8.39
CA SER A 83 -0.50 13.04 8.79
C SER A 83 0.07 12.51 10.09
N LYS A 84 -0.81 11.98 10.93
CA LYS A 84 -0.36 11.39 12.19
C LYS A 84 0.44 10.12 11.91
N GLN A 85 1.63 10.06 12.44
CA GLN A 85 2.53 8.92 12.25
C GLN A 85 1.89 7.61 12.72
N SER A 86 1.14 7.64 13.82
CA SER A 86 0.48 6.45 14.33
C SER A 86 -0.53 5.85 13.34
N SER A 87 -1.24 6.69 12.59
CA SER A 87 -2.18 6.20 11.57
C SER A 87 -1.45 5.56 10.40
N ILE A 88 -0.32 6.13 10.02
CA ILE A 88 0.51 5.60 8.95
C ILE A 88 1.09 4.26 9.36
N ASP A 89 1.63 4.16 10.57
CA ASP A 89 2.23 2.94 11.10
C ASP A 89 1.20 1.82 11.19
N ALA A 90 -0.03 2.12 11.60
CA ALA A 90 -1.10 1.13 11.67
C ALA A 90 -1.42 0.54 10.29
N VAL A 91 -1.44 1.37 9.26
CA VAL A 91 -1.67 0.91 7.88
C VAL A 91 -0.51 0.04 7.42
N ILE A 92 0.72 0.47 7.68
CA ILE A 92 1.91 -0.29 7.29
C ILE A 92 1.90 -1.66 7.95
N GLU A 93 1.69 -1.72 9.26
CA GLU A 93 1.67 -3.00 9.99
C GLU A 93 0.58 -3.93 9.48
N GLY A 94 -0.62 -3.41 9.23
CA GLY A 94 -1.72 -4.22 8.76
C GLY A 94 -1.52 -4.77 7.36
N LEU A 95 -0.78 -4.09 6.51
CA LEU A 95 -0.50 -4.55 5.15
C LEU A 95 0.68 -5.50 5.07
N LEU A 96 1.69 -5.32 5.91
CA LEU A 96 2.95 -6.05 5.79
C LEU A 96 3.07 -7.21 6.78
N TYR A 97 2.35 -7.16 7.86
CA TYR A 97 2.35 -8.19 8.89
C TYR A 97 0.97 -8.74 9.15
#